data_6f56b6debbdd763fab1a33ed236c2643
#
_entry.id   6f56b6debbdd763fab1a33ed236c2643
#
_cell.length_a   1.000
_cell.length_b   1.000
_cell.length_c   1.000
_cell.angle_alpha   90.00
_cell.angle_beta   90.00
_cell.angle_gamma   90.00
#
_symmetry.space_group_name_H-M   'P 1'
#
loop_
_entity.id
_entity.type
_entity.pdbx_description
1 polymer ?
#
loop_
_entity_poly.entity_id
_entity_poly.type
_entity_poly.pdbx_seq_one_letter_code
_entity_poly.pdbx_strand_id
1 'polypeptide(L)'
;MQGKIIKGIAGFYYIYAEDGNIYECKAKGIFRKDNFKPLVGDNVEITVLNEEEKEGSVTSILPRRNSLIRPAVANVDQAFLIFAMENPKPNFLLLDRFLIMMEQQKIPVVICFNK
;
A
#
# COMPACT_ATOMS: atom_id res chain seq x y z
N MET A 1 -18.23 -6.03 3.22
CA MET A 1 -18.01 -4.69 2.64
C MET A 1 -16.57 -4.58 2.15
N GLN A 2 -16.38 -4.05 0.97
CA GLN A 2 -15.04 -3.86 0.41
C GLN A 2 -14.48 -2.49 0.75
N GLY A 3 -13.16 -2.40 0.82
CA GLY A 3 -12.47 -1.15 1.06
C GLY A 3 -11.00 -1.25 0.71
N LYS A 4 -10.29 -0.13 0.85
CA LYS A 4 -8.86 -0.04 0.58
C LYS A 4 -8.10 0.38 1.83
N ILE A 5 -7.00 -0.29 2.12
CA ILE A 5 -6.14 0.07 3.23
C ILE A 5 -5.42 1.38 2.89
N ILE A 6 -5.66 2.41 3.70
CA ILE A 6 -5.01 3.72 3.52
C ILE A 6 -3.91 3.98 4.54
N LYS A 7 -3.87 3.20 5.63
CA LYS A 7 -2.90 3.40 6.69
C LYS A 7 -2.82 2.15 7.56
N GLY A 8 -1.63 1.83 8.07
CA GLY A 8 -1.43 0.73 9.02
C GLY A 8 -0.54 1.19 10.16
N ILE A 9 -1.00 1.05 11.41
CA ILE A 9 -0.26 1.44 12.61
C ILE A 9 -0.49 0.41 13.71
N ALA A 10 0.60 -0.17 14.23
CA ALA A 10 0.58 -1.02 15.42
C ALA A 10 -0.46 -2.14 15.37
N GLY A 11 -0.61 -2.79 14.21
CA GLY A 11 -1.55 -3.89 14.03
C GLY A 11 -2.97 -3.48 13.70
N PHE A 12 -3.25 -2.19 13.65
CA PHE A 12 -4.53 -1.66 13.20
C PHE A 12 -4.43 -1.15 11.78
N TYR A 13 -5.48 -1.39 11.00
CA TYR A 13 -5.55 -0.96 9.61
C TYR A 13 -6.74 -0.04 9.44
N TYR A 14 -6.51 1.10 8.79
CA TYR A 14 -7.55 2.07 8.48
C TYR A 14 -7.99 1.84 7.05
N ILE A 15 -9.28 1.55 6.88
CA ILE A 15 -9.86 1.12 5.62
C ILE A 15 -10.85 2.17 5.12
N TYR A 16 -10.61 2.70 3.93
CA TYR A 16 -11.59 3.54 3.25
C TYR A 16 -12.58 2.62 2.55
N ALA A 17 -13.78 2.50 3.10
CA ALA A 17 -14.78 1.54 2.66
C ALA A 17 -15.67 2.09 1.54
N GLU A 18 -16.38 1.19 0.89
CA GLU A 18 -17.28 1.54 -0.23
C GLU A 18 -18.42 2.47 0.16
N ASP A 19 -18.77 2.55 1.45
CA ASP A 19 -19.79 3.47 1.97
C ASP A 19 -19.27 4.89 2.21
N GLY A 20 -17.98 5.14 1.91
CA GLY A 20 -17.35 6.45 2.10
C GLY A 20 -16.81 6.69 3.50
N ASN A 21 -16.94 5.74 4.42
CA ASN A 21 -16.43 5.87 5.79
C ASN A 21 -15.06 5.19 5.93
N ILE A 22 -14.31 5.64 6.95
CA ILE A 22 -13.04 5.03 7.30
C ILE A 22 -13.24 4.19 8.56
N TYR A 23 -12.91 2.90 8.46
CA TYR A 23 -13.04 1.95 9.57
C TYR A 23 -11.66 1.58 10.11
N GLU A 24 -11.54 1.52 11.43
CA GLU A 24 -10.37 1.00 12.11
C GLU A 24 -10.54 -0.51 12.29
N CYS A 25 -9.68 -1.29 11.65
CA CYS A 25 -9.83 -2.75 11.58
C CYS A 25 -8.60 -3.46 12.09
N LYS A 26 -8.83 -4.64 12.67
CA LYS A 26 -7.76 -5.60 12.96
C LYS A 26 -7.78 -6.70 11.91
N ALA A 27 -6.62 -7.17 11.52
CA ALA A 27 -6.52 -8.34 10.65
C ALA A 27 -6.74 -9.61 11.47
N LYS A 28 -7.49 -10.57 10.90
CA LYS A 28 -7.68 -11.86 11.55
C LYS A 28 -6.35 -12.64 11.65
N GLY A 29 -6.22 -13.48 12.67
CA GLY A 29 -5.03 -14.25 12.92
C GLY A 29 -4.65 -15.22 11.80
N ILE A 30 -5.58 -15.54 10.90
CA ILE A 30 -5.31 -16.40 9.73
C ILE A 30 -4.20 -15.85 8.85
N PHE A 31 -4.07 -14.54 8.77
CA PHE A 31 -3.01 -13.89 7.99
C PHE A 31 -1.62 -14.11 8.58
N ARG A 32 -1.56 -14.39 9.89
CA ARG A 32 -0.30 -14.72 10.56
C ARG A 32 0.19 -16.11 10.19
N LYS A 33 -0.73 -17.06 9.99
CA LYS A 33 -0.40 -18.43 9.59
C LYS A 33 0.22 -18.47 8.20
N ASP A 34 -0.29 -17.66 7.29
CA ASP A 34 0.15 -17.64 5.90
C ASP A 34 1.31 -16.66 5.67
N ASN A 35 1.83 -16.01 6.72
CA ASN A 35 2.84 -14.96 6.65
C ASN A 35 2.45 -13.86 5.66
N PHE A 36 1.15 -13.69 5.42
CA PHE A 36 0.65 -12.71 4.48
C PHE A 36 0.32 -11.41 5.22
N LYS A 37 1.18 -10.41 5.02
CA LYS A 37 1.01 -9.12 5.69
C LYS A 37 0.19 -8.18 4.83
N PRO A 38 -0.90 -7.59 5.38
CA PRO A 38 -1.63 -6.55 4.67
C PRO A 38 -0.74 -5.33 4.41
N LEU A 39 -0.88 -4.73 3.23
CA LEU A 39 -0.11 -3.54 2.84
C LEU A 39 -1.04 -2.37 2.55
N VAL A 40 -0.55 -1.15 2.76
CA VAL A 40 -1.26 0.05 2.31
C VAL A 40 -1.48 -0.06 0.81
N GLY A 41 -2.70 0.20 0.36
CA GLY A 41 -3.13 0.03 -1.03
C GLY A 41 -3.84 -1.29 -1.31
N ASP A 42 -3.79 -2.25 -0.40
CA ASP A 42 -4.55 -3.51 -0.58
C ASP A 42 -6.04 -3.24 -0.61
N ASN A 43 -6.72 -3.94 -1.50
CA ASN A 43 -8.18 -4.02 -1.49
C ASN A 43 -8.58 -5.18 -0.60
N VAL A 44 -9.52 -4.96 0.30
CA VAL A 44 -9.86 -5.93 1.34
C VAL A 44 -11.36 -6.07 1.50
N GLU A 45 -11.77 -7.22 2.05
CA GLU A 45 -13.12 -7.42 2.57
C GLU A 45 -13.06 -7.19 4.08
N ILE A 46 -14.03 -6.45 4.60
CA ILE A 46 -14.13 -6.20 6.05
C ILE A 46 -15.51 -6.57 6.55
N THR A 47 -15.57 -6.93 7.83
CA THR A 47 -16.82 -7.08 8.59
C THR A 47 -16.91 -5.93 9.58
N VAL A 48 -17.98 -5.17 9.53
CA VAL A 48 -18.20 -4.07 10.48
C VAL A 48 -18.68 -4.66 11.79
N LEU A 49 -17.95 -4.38 12.87
CA LEU A 49 -18.25 -4.85 14.21
C LEU A 49 -19.00 -3.80 15.03
N ASN A 50 -18.72 -2.52 14.79
CA ASN A 50 -19.37 -1.42 15.46
C ASN A 50 -19.47 -0.22 14.50
N GLU A 51 -20.67 0.08 14.04
CA GLU A 51 -20.90 1.17 13.09
C GLU A 51 -20.70 2.56 13.72
N GLU A 52 -21.05 2.71 14.98
CA GLU A 52 -20.92 4.01 15.68
C GLU A 52 -19.44 4.37 15.88
N GLU A 53 -18.66 3.39 16.32
CA GLU A 53 -17.23 3.57 16.56
C GLU A 53 -16.39 3.39 15.30
N LYS A 54 -16.99 2.98 14.18
CA LYS A 54 -16.30 2.70 12.93
C LYS A 54 -15.18 1.66 13.12
N GLU A 55 -15.52 0.57 13.76
CA GLU A 55 -14.59 -0.55 14.00
C GLU A 55 -15.01 -1.77 13.19
N GLY A 56 -14.01 -2.51 12.72
CA GLY A 56 -14.25 -3.70 11.94
C GLY A 56 -13.11 -4.70 12.00
N SER A 57 -13.22 -5.71 11.16
CA SER A 57 -12.20 -6.75 11.02
C SER A 57 -11.93 -6.99 9.53
N VAL A 58 -10.66 -7.08 9.16
CA VAL A 58 -10.26 -7.48 7.81
C VAL A 58 -10.41 -9.00 7.73
N THR A 59 -11.31 -9.45 6.85
CA THR A 59 -11.61 -10.87 6.70
C THR A 59 -10.88 -11.53 5.54
N SER A 60 -10.58 -10.77 4.49
CA SER A 60 -9.76 -11.27 3.39
C SER A 60 -9.09 -10.12 2.64
N ILE A 61 -7.99 -10.45 1.97
CA ILE A 61 -7.25 -9.53 1.13
C ILE A 61 -7.43 -9.98 -0.31
N LEU A 62 -7.92 -9.07 -1.16
CA LEU A 62 -8.17 -9.37 -2.56
C LEU A 62 -6.84 -9.45 -3.34
N PRO A 63 -6.82 -10.14 -4.50
CA PRO A 63 -5.59 -10.25 -5.28
C PRO A 63 -4.97 -8.91 -5.60
N ARG A 64 -3.66 -8.83 -5.46
CA ARG A 64 -2.90 -7.61 -5.75
C ARG A 64 -2.60 -7.53 -7.23
N ARG A 65 -2.71 -6.30 -7.76
CA ARG A 65 -2.25 -6.01 -9.11
C ARG A 65 -0.73 -5.87 -9.16
N ASN A 66 -0.16 -5.26 -8.13
CA ASN A 66 1.28 -5.14 -7.93
C ASN A 66 1.59 -4.90 -6.46
N SER A 67 2.86 -4.98 -6.09
CA SER A 67 3.31 -4.64 -4.74
C SER A 67 4.77 -4.25 -4.74
N LEU A 68 5.17 -3.45 -3.75
CA LEU A 68 6.56 -3.04 -3.53
C LEU A 68 6.98 -3.42 -2.12
N ILE A 69 8.29 -3.64 -1.94
CA ILE A 69 8.86 -3.92 -0.61
C ILE A 69 9.19 -2.61 0.11
N ARG A 70 9.72 -1.64 -0.62
CA ARG A 70 10.10 -0.32 -0.07
C ARG A 70 9.73 0.76 -1.08
N PRO A 71 8.73 1.59 -0.76
CA PRO A 71 7.82 1.47 0.38
C PRO A 71 6.95 0.23 0.31
N ALA A 72 6.51 -0.29 1.48
CA ALA A 72 5.68 -1.48 1.56
C ALA A 72 4.24 -1.12 1.20
N VAL A 73 3.91 -1.17 -0.07
CA VAL A 73 2.60 -0.78 -0.61
C VAL A 73 2.17 -1.75 -1.69
N ALA A 74 0.86 -1.78 -1.97
CA ALA A 74 0.27 -2.61 -3.01
C ALA A 74 -0.64 -1.79 -3.91
N ASN A 75 -0.97 -2.32 -5.08
CA ASN A 75 -1.91 -1.73 -6.04
C ASN A 75 -1.57 -0.29 -6.40
N VAL A 76 -0.29 -0.04 -6.67
CA VAL A 76 0.22 1.27 -7.04
C VAL A 76 -0.17 1.58 -8.49
N ASP A 77 -0.74 2.76 -8.72
CA ASP A 77 -1.13 3.21 -10.05
C ASP A 77 0.03 3.87 -10.78
N GLN A 78 0.84 4.64 -10.07
CA GLN A 78 1.94 5.39 -10.66
C GLN A 78 2.96 5.73 -9.57
N ALA A 79 4.24 5.77 -9.96
CA ALA A 79 5.32 6.18 -9.06
C ALA A 79 5.95 7.49 -9.56
N PHE A 80 6.25 8.38 -8.61
CA PHE A 80 7.01 9.60 -8.86
C PHE A 80 8.36 9.46 -8.18
N LEU A 81 9.43 9.53 -8.96
CA LEU A 81 10.79 9.52 -8.43
C LEU A 81 11.36 10.94 -8.53
N ILE A 82 11.79 11.47 -7.38
CA ILE A 82 12.34 12.82 -7.30
C ILE A 82 13.82 12.71 -6.93
N PHE A 83 14.69 13.28 -7.76
CA PHE A 83 16.14 13.27 -7.55
C PHE A 83 16.67 14.68 -7.45
N ALA A 84 17.57 14.89 -6.46
CA ALA A 84 18.35 16.12 -6.37
C ALA A 84 19.44 16.12 -7.45
N MET A 85 19.55 17.20 -8.21
CA MET A 85 20.54 17.31 -9.28
C MET A 85 21.92 17.72 -8.80
N GLU A 86 22.00 18.48 -7.72
CA GLU A 86 23.26 19.07 -7.28
C GLU A 86 23.76 18.55 -5.95
N ASN A 87 22.91 18.40 -4.95
CA ASN A 87 23.37 18.01 -3.61
C ASN A 87 22.31 17.19 -2.90
N PRO A 88 22.48 15.87 -2.71
CA PRO A 88 23.60 15.08 -3.25
C PRO A 88 23.49 14.85 -4.75
N LYS A 89 24.59 14.45 -5.38
CA LYS A 89 24.57 14.09 -6.80
C LYS A 89 23.65 12.89 -7.04
N PRO A 90 22.95 12.83 -8.19
CA PRO A 90 22.09 11.70 -8.49
C PRO A 90 22.89 10.39 -8.57
N ASN A 91 22.35 9.33 -8.03
CA ASN A 91 22.91 8.00 -8.17
C ASN A 91 22.16 7.26 -9.28
N PHE A 92 22.68 7.29 -10.49
CA PHE A 92 22.00 6.70 -11.65
C PHE A 92 21.92 5.18 -11.57
N LEU A 93 22.84 4.52 -10.89
CA LEU A 93 22.76 3.08 -10.66
C LEU A 93 21.54 2.71 -9.81
N LEU A 94 21.28 3.49 -8.76
CA LEU A 94 20.12 3.31 -7.92
C LEU A 94 18.83 3.60 -8.70
N LEU A 95 18.84 4.64 -9.53
CA LEU A 95 17.73 4.97 -10.41
C LEU A 95 17.40 3.81 -11.33
N ASP A 96 18.39 3.21 -11.98
CA ASP A 96 18.20 2.07 -12.87
C ASP A 96 17.56 0.89 -12.15
N ARG A 97 17.98 0.62 -10.91
CA ARG A 97 17.40 -0.45 -10.10
C ARG A 97 15.92 -0.20 -9.79
N PHE A 98 15.57 1.04 -9.46
CA PHE A 98 14.17 1.40 -9.23
C PHE A 98 13.34 1.26 -10.50
N LEU A 99 13.86 1.69 -11.64
CA LEU A 99 13.15 1.58 -12.92
C LEU A 99 12.90 0.12 -13.30
N ILE A 100 13.89 -0.76 -13.10
CA ILE A 100 13.73 -2.20 -13.35
C ILE A 100 12.66 -2.79 -12.44
N MET A 101 12.68 -2.45 -11.16
CA MET A 101 11.69 -2.94 -10.19
C MET A 101 10.28 -2.49 -10.59
N MET A 102 10.11 -1.22 -10.99
CA MET A 102 8.82 -0.69 -11.41
C MET A 102 8.33 -1.38 -12.68
N GLU A 103 9.23 -1.65 -13.63
CA GLU A 103 8.88 -2.36 -14.85
C GLU A 103 8.41 -3.78 -14.56
N GLN A 104 9.09 -4.49 -13.66
CA GLN A 104 8.70 -5.82 -13.23
C GLN A 104 7.30 -5.85 -12.61
N GLN A 105 6.94 -4.81 -11.89
CA GLN A 105 5.62 -4.67 -11.27
C GLN A 105 4.60 -3.98 -12.19
N LYS A 106 5.00 -3.60 -13.40
CA LYS A 106 4.17 -2.89 -14.38
C LYS A 106 3.61 -1.58 -13.82
N ILE A 107 4.45 -0.81 -13.13
CA ILE A 107 4.09 0.48 -12.56
C ILE A 107 4.66 1.59 -13.43
N PRO A 108 3.83 2.49 -13.98
CA PRO A 108 4.33 3.67 -14.68
C PRO A 108 5.12 4.59 -13.75
N VAL A 109 6.22 5.14 -14.24
CA VAL A 109 7.11 6.00 -13.45
C VAL A 109 7.24 7.36 -14.10
N VAL A 110 7.12 8.41 -13.29
CA VAL A 110 7.47 9.78 -13.66
C VAL A 110 8.71 10.17 -12.89
N ILE A 111 9.76 10.59 -13.60
CA ILE A 111 11.02 10.99 -13.01
C ILE A 111 11.10 12.50 -12.97
N CYS A 112 11.31 13.06 -11.78
CA CYS A 112 11.45 14.49 -11.57
C CYS A 112 12.83 14.79 -11.01
N PHE A 113 13.54 15.70 -11.65
CA PHE A 113 14.83 16.19 -11.16
C PHE A 113 14.65 17.56 -10.52
N ASN A 114 15.17 17.71 -9.31
CA ASN A 114 15.03 18.92 -8.52
C ASN A 114 16.44 19.47 -8.20
N LYS A 115 16.58 20.76 -8.33
CA LYS A 115 17.84 21.44 -7.98
C LYS A 115 17.93 21.77 -6.50
#